data_6b0855ae33437ec633908fb5e551cb9c
#
_entry.id   6b0855ae33437ec633908fb5e551cb9c
#
_cell.length_a   1.000
_cell.length_b   1.000
_cell.length_c   1.000
_cell.angle_alpha   90.00
_cell.angle_beta   90.00
_cell.angle_gamma   90.00
#
_symmetry.space_group_name_H-M   'P 1'
#
loop_
_entity.id
_entity.type
_entity.pdbx_description
1 polymer ?
#
loop_
_entity_poly.entity_id
_entity_poly.type
_entity_poly.pdbx_seq_one_letter_code
_entity_poly.pdbx_strand_id
1 'polypeptide(L)'
;MADYINVTSLNRLARQVLAQCDPLNDLIVCGEISGFTRHYKSGHLYFTLKDENASIKTVMFRSQAQLLNFAPQNGMLVLVYGRATI
;
A
#
# COMPACT_ATOMS: atom_id res chain seq x y z
N MET A 1 8.38 35.04 8.43
CA MET A 1 7.51 34.11 9.16
C MET A 1 7.36 32.83 8.35
N ALA A 2 7.49 31.71 8.98
CA ALA A 2 7.34 30.44 8.30
C ALA A 2 5.84 30.11 8.13
N ASP A 3 5.47 29.72 6.94
CA ASP A 3 4.15 29.19 6.68
C ASP A 3 4.15 27.70 6.99
N TYR A 4 3.03 27.23 7.47
CA TYR A 4 2.89 25.81 7.78
C TYR A 4 1.48 25.32 7.46
N ILE A 5 1.38 24.01 7.26
CA ILE A 5 0.11 23.32 7.13
C ILE A 5 0.05 22.22 8.18
N ASN A 6 -1.15 21.83 8.54
CA ASN A 6 -1.30 20.70 9.46
C ASN A 6 -1.21 19.35 8.71
N VAL A 7 -1.17 18.27 9.47
CA VAL A 7 -1.04 16.92 8.89
C VAL A 7 -2.23 16.60 8.01
N THR A 8 -3.44 17.00 8.42
CA THR A 8 -4.65 16.77 7.62
C THR A 8 -4.54 17.42 6.24
N SER A 9 -4.08 18.67 6.20
CA SER A 9 -3.92 19.40 4.94
C SER A 9 -2.82 18.78 4.08
N LEU A 10 -1.71 18.39 4.68
CA LEU A 10 -0.64 17.71 3.97
C LEU A 10 -1.13 16.41 3.33
N ASN A 11 -1.81 15.57 4.09
CA ASN A 11 -2.33 14.31 3.57
C ASN A 11 -3.34 14.52 2.46
N ARG A 12 -4.19 15.53 2.58
CA ARG A 12 -5.17 15.86 1.54
C ARG A 12 -4.49 16.27 0.24
N LEU A 13 -3.51 17.16 0.31
CA LEU A 13 -2.77 17.62 -0.86
C LEU A 13 -2.00 16.48 -1.51
N ALA A 14 -1.29 15.68 -0.72
CA ALA A 14 -0.54 14.54 -1.24
C ALA A 14 -1.47 13.54 -1.92
N ARG A 15 -2.62 13.25 -1.31
CA ARG A 15 -3.61 12.34 -1.89
C ARG A 15 -4.14 12.85 -3.22
N GLN A 16 -4.40 14.15 -3.32
CA GLN A 16 -4.88 14.76 -4.58
C GLN A 16 -3.84 14.65 -5.68
N VAL A 17 -2.58 14.94 -5.37
CA VAL A 17 -1.50 14.85 -6.35
C VAL A 17 -1.31 13.41 -6.83
N LEU A 18 -1.31 12.46 -5.90
CA LEU A 18 -1.18 11.04 -6.25
C LEU A 18 -2.35 10.57 -7.11
N ALA A 19 -3.56 11.01 -6.81
CA ALA A 19 -4.75 10.62 -7.57
C ALA A 19 -4.72 11.17 -9.01
N GLN A 20 -4.03 12.29 -9.25
CA GLN A 20 -3.91 12.90 -10.57
C GLN A 20 -2.73 12.36 -11.37
N CYS A 21 -1.87 11.57 -10.75
CA CYS A 21 -0.70 10.99 -11.42
C CYS A 21 -1.07 9.61 -11.96
N ASP A 22 -1.39 9.52 -13.24
CA ASP A 22 -1.87 8.28 -13.85
C ASP A 22 -0.92 7.08 -13.63
N PRO A 23 0.40 7.22 -13.80
CA PRO A 23 1.30 6.09 -13.53
C PRO A 23 1.22 5.55 -12.10
N LEU A 24 0.82 6.37 -11.12
CA LEU A 24 0.71 5.94 -9.72
C LEU A 24 -0.66 5.34 -9.38
N ASN A 25 -1.60 5.38 -10.31
CA ASN A 25 -2.95 4.83 -10.12
C ASN A 25 -3.14 3.46 -10.76
N ASP A 26 -2.17 2.98 -11.50
CA ASP A 26 -2.23 1.69 -12.19
C ASP A 26 -0.83 1.08 -12.18
N LEU A 27 -0.50 0.48 -11.05
CA LEU A 27 0.84 -0.02 -10.77
C LEU A 27 0.85 -1.54 -10.70
N ILE A 28 1.97 -2.11 -11.16
CA ILE A 28 2.35 -3.49 -10.87
C ILE A 28 3.69 -3.41 -10.17
N VAL A 29 3.74 -3.81 -8.90
CA VAL A 29 4.96 -3.70 -8.09
C VAL A 29 5.40 -5.08 -7.66
N CYS A 30 6.65 -5.40 -7.93
CA CYS A 30 7.28 -6.65 -7.49
C CYS A 30 8.01 -6.42 -6.17
N GLY A 31 7.84 -7.33 -5.23
CA GLY A 31 8.57 -7.25 -3.98
C GLY A 31 8.32 -8.44 -3.09
N GLU A 32 9.03 -8.45 -1.98
CA GLU A 32 8.92 -9.51 -0.98
C GLU A 32 8.02 -9.06 0.16
N ILE A 33 7.13 -9.94 0.59
CA ILE A 33 6.25 -9.69 1.73
C ILE A 33 7.03 -9.76 3.03
N SER A 34 6.82 -8.76 3.89
CA SER A 34 7.39 -8.70 5.24
C SER A 34 6.34 -8.10 6.19
N GLY A 35 6.37 -8.51 7.45
CA GLY A 35 5.48 -7.97 8.47
C GLY A 35 4.00 -8.18 8.17
N PHE A 36 3.67 -9.32 7.59
CA PHE A 36 2.30 -9.63 7.21
C PHE A 36 1.38 -9.74 8.42
N THR A 37 0.23 -9.06 8.37
CA THR A 37 -0.78 -9.09 9.41
C THR A 37 -2.17 -9.04 8.77
N ARG A 38 -3.05 -9.89 9.26
CA ARG A 38 -4.47 -9.81 8.92
C ARG A 38 -5.20 -9.12 10.06
N HIS A 39 -5.88 -8.02 9.76
CA HIS A 39 -6.68 -7.34 10.77
C HIS A 39 -7.95 -8.14 11.02
N TYR A 40 -8.13 -8.60 12.25
CA TYR A 40 -9.18 -9.54 12.61
C TYR A 40 -10.59 -9.01 12.26
N LYS A 41 -10.88 -7.77 12.65
CA LYS A 41 -12.25 -7.23 12.49
C LYS A 41 -12.57 -6.83 11.06
N SER A 42 -11.63 -6.20 10.37
CA SER A 42 -11.87 -5.69 9.02
C SER A 42 -11.64 -6.74 7.93
N GLY A 43 -10.77 -7.71 8.20
CA GLY A 43 -10.32 -8.67 7.19
C GLY A 43 -9.32 -8.08 6.20
N HIS A 44 -8.88 -6.84 6.41
CA HIS A 44 -7.85 -6.24 5.57
C HIS A 44 -6.49 -6.85 5.88
N LEU A 45 -5.65 -6.95 4.86
CA LEU A 45 -4.28 -7.43 4.98
C LEU A 45 -3.33 -6.25 5.00
N TYR A 46 -2.37 -6.26 5.90
CA TYR A 46 -1.34 -5.23 6.03
C TYR A 46 0.02 -5.91 5.94
N PHE A 47 0.89 -5.37 5.11
CA PHE A 47 2.25 -5.88 5.00
C PHE A 47 3.17 -4.79 4.47
N THR A 48 4.46 -5.05 4.55
CA THR A 48 5.49 -4.25 3.90
C THR A 48 5.93 -4.99 2.64
N LEU A 49 5.94 -4.29 1.52
CA LEU A 49 6.51 -4.79 0.27
C LEU A 49 7.90 -4.20 0.16
N LYS A 50 8.91 -5.04 -0.01
CA LYS A 50 10.31 -4.59 0.02
C LYS A 50 11.12 -5.22 -1.10
N ASP A 51 12.19 -4.53 -1.44
CA ASP A 51 13.27 -5.04 -2.26
C ASP A 51 14.60 -4.75 -1.56
N GLU A 52 15.73 -4.86 -2.27
CA GLU A 52 17.05 -4.69 -1.68
C GLU A 52 17.31 -3.28 -1.15
N ASN A 53 16.63 -2.28 -1.69
CA ASN A 53 16.96 -0.87 -1.46
C ASN A 53 15.86 -0.09 -0.76
N ALA A 54 14.61 -0.56 -0.79
CA ALA A 54 13.47 0.22 -0.34
C ALA A 54 12.33 -0.67 0.13
N SER A 55 11.40 -0.05 0.83
CA SER A 55 10.20 -0.71 1.27
C SER A 55 9.03 0.25 1.24
N ILE A 56 7.82 -0.30 1.12
CA ILE A 56 6.59 0.48 1.17
C ILE A 56 5.52 -0.30 1.92
N LYS A 57 4.79 0.41 2.77
CA LYS A 57 3.65 -0.18 3.47
C LYS A 57 2.49 -0.35 2.51
N THR A 58 1.84 -1.50 2.61
CA THR A 58 0.82 -1.92 1.67
C THR A 58 -0.41 -2.41 2.43
N VAL A 59 -1.57 -2.08 1.91
CA VAL A 59 -2.83 -2.60 2.42
C VAL A 59 -3.60 -3.26 1.28
N MET A 60 -4.17 -4.43 1.56
CA MET A 60 -5.08 -5.11 0.66
C MET A 60 -6.43 -5.19 1.34
N PHE A 61 -7.43 -4.55 0.74
CA PHE A 61 -8.75 -4.50 1.34
C PHE A 61 -9.43 -5.88 1.27
N ARG A 62 -10.31 -6.12 2.21
CA ARG A 62 -11.00 -7.40 2.37
C ARG A 62 -11.64 -7.90 1.06
N SER A 63 -12.29 -7.00 0.32
CA SER A 63 -12.95 -7.37 -0.94
C SER A 63 -12.00 -7.99 -1.95
N GLN A 64 -10.75 -7.54 -1.97
CA GLN A 64 -9.72 -8.10 -2.83
C GLN A 64 -9.05 -9.32 -2.18
N ALA A 65 -8.83 -9.26 -0.88
CA ALA A 65 -8.21 -10.35 -0.14
C ALA A 65 -9.02 -11.64 -0.24
N GLN A 66 -10.34 -11.54 -0.29
CA GLN A 66 -11.24 -12.70 -0.44
C GLN A 66 -11.07 -13.43 -1.78
N LEU A 67 -10.51 -12.75 -2.78
CA LEU A 67 -10.32 -13.32 -4.12
C LEU A 67 -9.00 -14.07 -4.25
N LEU A 68 -8.13 -13.99 -3.25
CA LEU A 68 -6.85 -14.70 -3.29
C LEU A 68 -7.07 -16.21 -3.24
N ASN A 69 -6.33 -16.93 -4.08
CA ASN A 69 -6.33 -18.39 -4.11
C ASN A 69 -5.13 -18.99 -3.38
N PHE A 70 -4.42 -18.17 -2.62
CA PHE A 70 -3.29 -18.60 -1.80
C PHE A 70 -3.23 -17.77 -0.53
N ALA A 71 -2.50 -18.26 0.47
CA ALA A 71 -2.30 -17.56 1.73
C ALA A 71 -0.97 -16.79 1.67
N PRO A 72 -1.02 -15.44 1.66
CA PRO A 72 0.22 -14.65 1.68
C PRO A 72 1.03 -14.93 2.95
N GLN A 73 2.34 -15.01 2.81
CA GLN A 73 3.25 -15.26 3.91
C GLN A 73 4.50 -14.40 3.76
N ASN A 74 5.11 -14.07 4.91
CA ASN A 74 6.39 -13.38 4.93
C ASN A 74 7.42 -14.17 4.12
N GLY A 75 8.22 -13.46 3.33
CA GLY A 75 9.25 -14.06 2.49
C GLY A 75 8.79 -14.39 1.07
N MET A 76 7.50 -14.33 0.79
CA MET A 76 7.02 -14.57 -0.58
C MET A 76 7.38 -13.40 -1.49
N LEU A 77 7.82 -13.71 -2.69
CA LEU A 77 8.01 -12.74 -3.76
C LEU A 77 6.71 -12.65 -4.55
N VAL A 78 6.14 -11.46 -4.64
CA VAL A 78 4.82 -11.26 -5.22
C VAL A 78 4.78 -10.09 -6.20
N LEU A 79 3.77 -10.11 -7.05
CA LEU A 79 3.36 -8.96 -7.85
C LEU A 79 2.10 -8.38 -7.25
N VAL A 80 2.11 -7.08 -7.01
CA VAL A 80 0.98 -6.35 -6.43
C VAL A 80 0.43 -5.39 -7.47
N TYR A 81 -0.87 -5.51 -7.74
CA TYR A 81 -1.59 -4.59 -8.60
C TYR A 81 -2.30 -3.57 -7.72
N GLY A 82 -2.06 -2.30 -7.96
CA GLY A 82 -2.71 -1.31 -7.15
C GLY A 82 -2.31 0.11 -7.49
N ARG A 83 -2.52 0.98 -6.53
CA ARG A 83 -2.20 2.39 -6.67
C ARG A 83 -1.48 2.89 -5.42
N ALA A 84 -0.68 3.94 -5.62
CA ALA A 84 -0.04 4.64 -4.51
C ALA A 84 -1.00 5.69 -3.96
N THR A 85 -1.15 5.73 -2.66
CA THR A 85 -1.98 6.70 -1.98
C THR A 85 -1.47 6.94 -0.56
N ILE A 86 -2.07 7.88 0.10
CA ILE A 86 -1.81 8.15 1.51
C ILE A 86 -3.09 7.99 2.31
#